data_9493d8dd49fe02b7f55d456fef53cc06
#
_entry.id   9493d8dd49fe02b7f55d456fef53cc06
#
_cell.length_a   1.000
_cell.length_b   1.000
_cell.length_c   1.000
_cell.angle_alpha   90.00
_cell.angle_beta   90.00
_cell.angle_gamma   90.00
#
_symmetry.space_group_name_H-M   'P 1'
#
loop_
_entity.id
_entity.type
_entity.pdbx_description
1 polymer ?
#
loop_
_entity_poly.entity_id
_entity_poly.type
_entity_poly.pdbx_seq_one_letter_code
_entity_poly.pdbx_strand_id
1 'polypeptide(L)'
;MSFDFIFQLLYFVLVAGITEAQSRPGGSWVLLERVNVPDGWIQGPIVDPSTMFSMKINLNTASQTEDLHQKVMEIGTPGHARYGLHLKQEEINSLMTPNEVVLNDVLKWIQDGGVGLEHVRTRANWIDIELTVGAASKMLNARFYEYKDERTGLTKIRTTEYFAPKSVAQHIFYIYPLILFTRTAAQNKQVARSFLQDLPSRGTVSAACPEGNTPNCLRGLYNLGNITAKAGSRNKIAVSGYLDQYAQYKDLAAFLQKFAPQAASANFSVSLVKGGQNIQNSTRNSIEANLDTQYAVALTYNMKVDFVSVKGRGLLKEDLDQPNQSKNQNEPYMDQLEYLMGLPDKDLPTVLTTSYGETEQSVPELYARATCNEFAKLTARGVSIIFSSGDTGVGSACTSNDGKNRTVFNPIFPASCPFVTAVGGTHSRNPERAVGFSAGGFSNYFKRPGWQDEAVTKYLSNLGTTWEGYYNPLGRGFPDVAAQAVKYPIYEKGSIITAAGTSASAPTIAAIIAHLNEVRLSQGKPVLGFLNPWIYSTGFKGFTDITHEGSIGCLGTSMYSKLSTRLVPYASWNATKGWDPVTGFGTPDFKKLVKLLP
;
A
#
# COMPACT_ATOMS: atom_id res chain seq x y z
N MET A 1 46.97 13.36 5.32
CA MET A 1 47.02 13.24 3.86
C MET A 1 46.19 12.02 3.46
N SER A 2 45.03 12.33 2.99
CA SER A 2 44.32 11.76 1.86
C SER A 2 43.77 10.32 1.99
N PHE A 3 42.53 10.25 2.52
CA PHE A 3 41.63 9.11 2.34
C PHE A 3 40.23 9.51 1.79
N ASP A 4 40.10 10.73 1.27
CA ASP A 4 38.80 11.33 0.89
C ASP A 4 38.50 11.32 -0.61
N PHE A 5 39.18 10.53 -1.45
CA PHE A 5 39.01 10.63 -2.91
C PHE A 5 38.44 9.37 -3.60
N ILE A 6 38.05 8.34 -2.86
CA ILE A 6 37.52 7.08 -3.46
C ILE A 6 35.99 6.96 -3.30
N PHE A 7 35.32 7.77 -2.48
CA PHE A 7 33.89 7.65 -2.22
C PHE A 7 32.98 8.42 -3.20
N GLN A 8 33.53 9.27 -4.06
CA GLN A 8 32.71 10.05 -5.01
C GLN A 8 32.51 9.40 -6.39
N LEU A 9 33.16 8.29 -6.71
CA LEU A 9 33.00 7.63 -8.02
C LEU A 9 32.05 6.42 -8.03
N LEU A 10 31.48 6.02 -6.89
CA LEU A 10 30.54 4.89 -6.80
C LEU A 10 29.05 5.31 -6.75
N TYR A 11 28.75 6.60 -6.78
CA TYR A 11 27.37 7.10 -6.73
C TYR A 11 26.70 7.26 -8.10
N PHE A 12 27.42 7.03 -9.20
CA PHE A 12 26.92 7.27 -10.57
C PHE A 12 26.54 6.00 -11.36
N VAL A 13 26.61 4.80 -10.78
CA VAL A 13 26.42 3.54 -11.54
C VAL A 13 25.12 2.79 -11.19
N LEU A 14 24.25 3.30 -10.32
CA LEU A 14 23.04 2.58 -9.88
C LEU A 14 21.71 3.22 -10.29
N VAL A 15 21.70 4.12 -11.29
CA VAL A 15 20.47 4.65 -11.93
C VAL A 15 20.31 4.14 -13.37
N ALA A 16 21.17 3.28 -13.85
CA ALA A 16 21.11 2.76 -15.22
C ALA A 16 20.69 1.28 -15.27
N GLY A 17 19.46 0.99 -14.88
CA GLY A 17 18.68 -0.06 -15.53
C GLY A 17 18.09 0.48 -16.84
N ILE A 18 18.84 1.27 -17.60
CA ILE A 18 18.50 1.60 -18.98
C ILE A 18 18.87 0.36 -19.80
N THR A 19 17.87 -0.50 -20.06
CA THR A 19 17.93 -1.43 -21.18
C THR A 19 18.43 -0.65 -22.39
N GLU A 20 19.39 -1.22 -23.11
CA GLU A 20 20.04 -0.65 -24.29
C GLU A 20 19.05 0.18 -25.13
N ALA A 21 19.34 1.46 -25.27
CA ALA A 21 18.57 2.38 -26.11
C ALA A 21 18.67 1.90 -27.57
N GLN A 22 17.68 1.15 -28.02
CA GLN A 22 17.51 0.90 -29.44
C GLN A 22 17.09 2.20 -30.10
N SER A 23 18.08 2.97 -30.60
CA SER A 23 17.83 4.13 -31.42
C SER A 23 17.22 3.69 -32.75
N ARG A 24 15.99 4.12 -33.05
CA ARG A 24 15.47 4.04 -34.43
C ARG A 24 16.30 4.97 -35.32
N PRO A 25 16.53 4.63 -36.61
CA PRO A 25 17.26 5.47 -37.53
C PRO A 25 16.54 6.82 -37.69
N GLY A 26 17.20 7.93 -37.35
CA GLY A 26 16.70 9.27 -37.62
C GLY A 26 16.57 10.22 -36.43
N GLY A 27 17.15 9.95 -35.24
CA GLY A 27 17.14 10.99 -34.20
C GLY A 27 17.09 10.50 -32.77
N SER A 28 17.31 11.35 -31.93
CA SER A 28 17.39 11.53 -30.49
C SER A 28 16.17 11.04 -29.66
N TRP A 29 15.50 9.93 -30.00
CA TRP A 29 14.38 9.37 -29.23
C TRP A 29 14.85 8.29 -28.27
N VAL A 30 14.35 8.33 -27.03
CA VAL A 30 14.61 7.35 -25.97
C VAL A 30 13.33 6.56 -25.72
N LEU A 31 13.41 5.25 -25.73
CA LEU A 31 12.31 4.38 -25.28
C LEU A 31 12.10 4.60 -23.78
N LEU A 32 10.89 5.02 -23.38
CA LEU A 32 10.53 5.18 -21.98
C LEU A 32 9.97 3.89 -21.39
N GLU A 33 9.01 3.29 -22.08
CA GLU A 33 8.41 2.02 -21.62
C GLU A 33 7.99 1.15 -22.80
N ARG A 34 8.00 -0.17 -22.57
CA ARG A 34 7.48 -1.17 -23.52
C ARG A 34 6.82 -2.32 -22.75
N VAL A 35 5.67 -2.78 -23.25
CA VAL A 35 4.96 -3.96 -22.76
C VAL A 35 4.50 -4.82 -23.95
N ASN A 36 4.28 -6.09 -23.69
CA ASN A 36 3.57 -6.94 -24.64
C ASN A 36 2.05 -6.74 -24.46
N VAL A 37 1.28 -6.99 -25.51
CA VAL A 37 -0.19 -7.04 -25.37
C VAL A 37 -0.54 -8.21 -24.45
N PRO A 38 -1.21 -7.94 -23.31
CA PRO A 38 -1.49 -8.98 -22.35
C PRO A 38 -2.55 -9.97 -22.87
N ASP A 39 -2.50 -11.20 -22.38
CA ASP A 39 -3.47 -12.24 -22.73
C ASP A 39 -4.91 -11.80 -22.48
N GLY A 40 -5.78 -12.13 -23.46
CA GLY A 40 -7.21 -11.80 -23.45
C GLY A 40 -7.50 -10.33 -23.78
N TRP A 41 -6.51 -9.60 -24.28
CA TRP A 41 -6.72 -8.34 -24.97
C TRP A 41 -6.44 -8.50 -26.46
N ILE A 42 -7.40 -8.11 -27.27
CA ILE A 42 -7.28 -8.13 -28.75
C ILE A 42 -6.97 -6.70 -29.20
N GLN A 43 -5.90 -6.56 -29.98
CA GLN A 43 -5.62 -5.34 -30.69
C GLN A 43 -6.62 -5.14 -31.82
N GLY A 44 -7.34 -4.05 -31.78
CA GLY A 44 -8.26 -3.61 -32.81
C GLY A 44 -7.62 -2.63 -33.78
N PRO A 45 -8.42 -1.79 -34.45
CA PRO A 45 -7.94 -0.81 -35.41
C PRO A 45 -7.08 0.28 -34.74
N ILE A 46 -6.30 1.00 -35.55
CA ILE A 46 -5.68 2.27 -35.17
C ILE A 46 -6.80 3.24 -34.80
N VAL A 47 -6.62 3.95 -33.71
CA VAL A 47 -7.59 4.94 -33.21
C VAL A 47 -7.57 6.17 -34.12
N ASP A 48 -8.76 6.72 -34.36
CA ASP A 48 -8.90 8.00 -35.09
C ASP A 48 -8.04 9.09 -34.40
N PRO A 49 -7.16 9.77 -35.15
CA PRO A 49 -6.30 10.83 -34.61
C PRO A 49 -7.03 11.97 -33.92
N SER A 50 -8.31 12.22 -34.23
CA SER A 50 -9.13 13.27 -33.59
C SER A 50 -9.71 12.84 -32.25
N THR A 51 -9.64 11.57 -31.88
CA THR A 51 -10.18 11.05 -30.61
C THR A 51 -9.45 11.67 -29.43
N MET A 52 -10.23 12.22 -28.49
CA MET A 52 -9.70 12.80 -27.24
C MET A 52 -9.45 11.72 -26.20
N PHE A 53 -8.35 11.85 -25.47
CA PHE A 53 -8.10 11.07 -24.26
C PHE A 53 -7.23 11.86 -23.28
N SER A 54 -7.14 11.38 -22.05
CA SER A 54 -6.35 12.01 -20.99
C SER A 54 -5.11 11.18 -20.68
N MET A 55 -4.00 11.86 -20.43
CA MET A 55 -2.78 11.26 -19.89
C MET A 55 -2.15 12.14 -18.82
N LYS A 56 -1.29 11.55 -18.02
CA LYS A 56 -0.57 12.23 -16.95
C LYS A 56 0.92 11.93 -17.07
N ILE A 57 1.72 12.96 -16.92
CA ILE A 57 3.18 12.85 -16.88
C ILE A 57 3.62 13.08 -15.45
N ASN A 58 4.32 12.11 -14.86
CA ASN A 58 5.05 12.30 -13.63
C ASN A 58 6.47 12.74 -13.95
N LEU A 59 6.86 13.90 -13.41
CA LEU A 59 8.17 14.48 -13.66
C LEU A 59 9.22 13.91 -12.71
N ASN A 60 10.43 13.76 -13.20
CA ASN A 60 11.56 13.35 -12.39
C ASN A 60 11.97 14.49 -11.45
N THR A 61 11.73 14.31 -10.19
CA THR A 61 12.02 15.25 -9.10
C THR A 61 12.88 14.57 -8.03
N ALA A 62 13.98 13.94 -8.42
CA ALA A 62 14.79 13.13 -7.51
C ALA A 62 15.30 13.94 -6.30
N SER A 63 15.82 15.16 -6.50
CA SER A 63 16.28 16.03 -5.40
C SER A 63 15.14 16.47 -4.48
N GLN A 64 14.01 16.90 -5.07
CA GLN A 64 12.82 17.28 -4.29
C GLN A 64 12.22 16.11 -3.52
N THR A 65 12.32 14.90 -4.08
CA THR A 65 11.90 13.67 -3.41
C THR A 65 12.79 13.38 -2.20
N GLU A 66 14.11 13.55 -2.32
CA GLU A 66 15.04 13.40 -1.19
C GLU A 66 14.75 14.45 -0.10
N ASP A 67 14.54 15.71 -0.49
CA ASP A 67 14.14 16.79 0.43
C ASP A 67 12.82 16.47 1.14
N LEU A 68 11.83 15.90 0.43
CA LEU A 68 10.57 15.46 1.02
C LEU A 68 10.82 14.35 2.04
N HIS A 69 11.60 13.33 1.69
CA HIS A 69 11.92 12.23 2.59
C HIS A 69 12.63 12.72 3.85
N GLN A 70 13.58 13.64 3.70
CA GLN A 70 14.24 14.28 4.84
C GLN A 70 13.24 15.03 5.73
N LYS A 71 12.35 15.84 5.14
CA LYS A 71 11.31 16.55 5.90
C LYS A 71 10.35 15.60 6.62
N VAL A 72 9.95 14.50 5.97
CA VAL A 72 9.13 13.46 6.61
C VAL A 72 9.85 12.88 7.84
N MET A 73 11.15 12.66 7.73
CA MET A 73 11.96 12.20 8.87
C MET A 73 12.03 13.24 9.98
N GLU A 74 12.28 14.51 9.67
CA GLU A 74 12.33 15.60 10.64
C GLU A 74 11.02 15.74 11.42
N ILE A 75 9.87 15.69 10.73
CA ILE A 75 8.54 15.85 11.38
C ILE A 75 8.05 14.56 12.04
N GLY A 76 8.58 13.39 11.67
CA GLY A 76 8.21 12.09 12.24
C GLY A 76 9.12 11.60 13.36
N THR A 77 10.30 12.21 13.57
CA THR A 77 11.28 11.77 14.58
C THR A 77 11.07 12.47 15.93
N PRO A 78 10.71 11.73 16.99
CA PRO A 78 10.57 12.31 18.33
C PRO A 78 11.85 13.01 18.80
N GLY A 79 11.70 14.16 19.42
CA GLY A 79 12.82 15.00 19.90
C GLY A 79 13.42 15.92 18.85
N HIS A 80 13.10 15.78 17.59
CA HIS A 80 13.49 16.75 16.56
C HIS A 80 12.68 18.05 16.71
N ALA A 81 13.31 19.21 16.48
CA ALA A 81 12.67 20.53 16.65
C ALA A 81 11.41 20.71 15.76
N ARG A 82 11.33 19.99 14.65
CA ARG A 82 10.19 20.01 13.72
C ARG A 82 9.17 18.89 13.96
N TYR A 83 9.32 18.09 15.01
CA TYR A 83 8.40 16.98 15.28
C TYR A 83 6.95 17.45 15.35
N GLY A 84 6.08 16.81 14.56
CA GLY A 84 4.65 17.13 14.49
C GLY A 84 4.29 18.40 13.72
N LEU A 85 5.26 19.14 13.16
CA LEU A 85 5.00 20.28 12.29
C LEU A 85 4.65 19.80 10.87
N HIS A 86 3.47 19.18 10.76
CA HIS A 86 3.00 18.63 9.49
C HIS A 86 2.88 19.69 8.40
N LEU A 87 3.25 19.32 7.17
CA LEU A 87 3.21 20.21 6.02
C LEU A 87 1.77 20.39 5.52
N LYS A 88 1.46 21.57 5.02
CA LYS A 88 0.22 21.83 4.30
C LYS A 88 0.33 21.39 2.84
N GLN A 89 -0.83 21.27 2.18
CA GLN A 89 -0.87 20.91 0.76
C GLN A 89 -0.03 21.85 -0.12
N GLU A 90 -0.10 23.16 0.15
CA GLU A 90 0.63 24.17 -0.62
C GLU A 90 2.14 24.02 -0.44
N GLU A 91 2.60 23.68 0.78
CA GLU A 91 4.02 23.46 1.06
C GLU A 91 4.54 22.21 0.33
N ILE A 92 3.75 21.14 0.28
CA ILE A 92 4.08 19.94 -0.51
C ILE A 92 4.13 20.26 -2.00
N ASN A 93 3.14 20.98 -2.51
CA ASN A 93 3.10 21.37 -3.92
C ASN A 93 4.34 22.21 -4.29
N SER A 94 4.68 23.20 -3.47
CA SER A 94 5.88 24.04 -3.68
C SER A 94 7.17 23.21 -3.63
N LEU A 95 7.30 22.32 -2.64
CA LEU A 95 8.47 21.45 -2.48
C LEU A 95 8.67 20.53 -3.68
N MET A 96 7.58 19.96 -4.21
CA MET A 96 7.61 18.96 -5.29
C MET A 96 7.55 19.58 -6.69
N THR A 97 7.37 20.89 -6.81
CA THR A 97 7.41 21.55 -8.12
C THR A 97 8.83 21.49 -8.68
N PRO A 98 9.03 20.98 -9.90
CA PRO A 98 10.31 20.97 -10.57
C PRO A 98 10.84 22.41 -10.76
N ASN A 99 12.13 22.54 -11.00
CA ASN A 99 12.65 23.85 -11.38
C ASN A 99 12.04 24.33 -12.73
N GLU A 100 12.01 25.63 -12.93
CA GLU A 100 11.37 26.25 -14.10
C GLU A 100 11.94 25.77 -15.44
N VAL A 101 13.23 25.44 -15.50
CA VAL A 101 13.87 24.94 -16.73
C VAL A 101 13.27 23.58 -17.11
N VAL A 102 13.19 22.65 -16.17
CA VAL A 102 12.60 21.32 -16.38
C VAL A 102 11.13 21.44 -16.79
N LEU A 103 10.38 22.28 -16.08
CA LEU A 103 8.95 22.47 -16.38
C LEU A 103 8.76 23.08 -17.77
N ASN A 104 9.52 24.12 -18.11
CA ASN A 104 9.44 24.79 -19.40
C ASN A 104 9.85 23.88 -20.56
N ASP A 105 10.90 23.06 -20.40
CA ASP A 105 11.31 22.08 -21.41
C ASP A 105 10.20 21.06 -21.71
N VAL A 106 9.54 20.55 -20.66
CA VAL A 106 8.44 19.59 -20.83
C VAL A 106 7.20 20.28 -21.40
N LEU A 107 6.83 21.47 -20.93
CA LEU A 107 5.69 22.21 -21.47
C LEU A 107 5.91 22.59 -22.94
N LYS A 108 7.12 23.00 -23.31
CA LYS A 108 7.48 23.25 -24.71
C LYS A 108 7.33 21.99 -25.56
N TRP A 109 7.81 20.85 -25.09
CA TRP A 109 7.64 19.57 -25.80
C TRP A 109 6.17 19.22 -26.00
N ILE A 110 5.32 19.47 -25.01
CA ILE A 110 3.86 19.27 -25.10
C ILE A 110 3.26 20.18 -26.18
N GLN A 111 3.64 21.46 -26.21
CA GLN A 111 3.19 22.41 -27.22
C GLN A 111 3.68 22.05 -28.63
N ASP A 112 4.95 21.65 -28.77
CA ASP A 112 5.54 21.20 -30.04
C ASP A 112 4.85 19.93 -30.57
N GLY A 113 4.25 19.15 -29.65
CA GLY A 113 3.36 18.03 -29.94
C GLY A 113 1.98 18.42 -30.48
N GLY A 114 1.62 19.70 -30.39
CA GLY A 114 0.33 20.24 -30.87
C GLY A 114 -0.73 20.35 -29.79
N VAL A 115 -0.34 20.39 -28.51
CA VAL A 115 -1.28 20.55 -27.38
C VAL A 115 -1.22 21.97 -26.84
N GLY A 116 -2.37 22.66 -26.80
CA GLY A 116 -2.49 23.98 -26.19
C GLY A 116 -2.36 23.91 -24.67
N LEU A 117 -1.74 24.93 -24.06
CA LEU A 117 -1.55 24.96 -22.60
C LEU A 117 -2.86 25.08 -21.80
N GLU A 118 -3.95 25.50 -22.44
CA GLU A 118 -5.30 25.49 -21.86
C GLU A 118 -5.81 24.07 -21.53
N HIS A 119 -5.22 23.05 -22.16
CA HIS A 119 -5.49 21.62 -21.91
C HIS A 119 -4.49 20.97 -20.95
N VAL A 120 -3.60 21.77 -20.35
CA VAL A 120 -2.53 21.30 -19.47
C VAL A 120 -2.73 21.87 -18.07
N ARG A 121 -2.71 20.98 -17.07
CA ARG A 121 -2.76 21.37 -15.66
C ARG A 121 -1.52 20.83 -14.95
N THR A 122 -0.77 21.70 -14.30
CA THR A 122 0.40 21.34 -13.51
C THR A 122 0.04 21.30 -12.02
N ARG A 123 0.45 20.26 -11.32
CA ARG A 123 0.29 20.15 -9.88
C ARG A 123 1.50 19.41 -9.29
N ALA A 124 2.32 20.13 -8.53
CA ALA A 124 3.58 19.58 -8.02
C ALA A 124 4.41 18.97 -9.17
N ASN A 125 4.78 17.72 -9.06
CA ASN A 125 5.53 16.98 -10.11
C ASN A 125 4.61 16.22 -11.10
N TRP A 126 3.34 16.59 -11.21
CA TRP A 126 2.39 15.99 -12.14
C TRP A 126 1.91 17.02 -13.18
N ILE A 127 1.80 16.55 -14.42
CA ILE A 127 1.17 17.29 -15.52
C ILE A 127 0.01 16.45 -16.04
N ASP A 128 -1.21 16.94 -15.87
CA ASP A 128 -2.43 16.36 -16.44
C ASP A 128 -2.66 16.99 -17.82
N ILE A 129 -2.94 16.16 -18.82
CA ILE A 129 -3.09 16.62 -20.22
C ILE A 129 -4.34 15.98 -20.81
N GLU A 130 -5.18 16.81 -21.43
CA GLU A 130 -6.24 16.38 -22.34
C GLU A 130 -5.81 16.67 -23.77
N LEU A 131 -5.75 15.63 -24.61
CA LEU A 131 -5.20 15.76 -25.96
C LEU A 131 -5.83 14.78 -26.94
N THR A 132 -5.63 15.03 -28.23
CA THR A 132 -6.02 14.06 -29.26
C THR A 132 -5.00 12.93 -29.38
N VAL A 133 -5.47 11.76 -29.84
CA VAL A 133 -4.58 10.62 -30.14
C VAL A 133 -3.50 11.01 -31.18
N GLY A 134 -3.84 11.86 -32.16
CA GLY A 134 -2.88 12.36 -33.13
C GLY A 134 -1.73 13.18 -32.49
N ALA A 135 -2.06 14.07 -31.55
CA ALA A 135 -1.06 14.82 -30.79
C ALA A 135 -0.19 13.91 -29.94
N ALA A 136 -0.81 12.95 -29.21
CA ALA A 136 -0.07 11.98 -28.42
C ALA A 136 0.85 11.10 -29.27
N SER A 137 0.37 10.63 -30.43
CA SER A 137 1.17 9.81 -31.35
C SER A 137 2.42 10.53 -31.85
N LYS A 138 2.27 11.81 -32.17
CA LYS A 138 3.39 12.68 -32.59
C LYS A 138 4.35 12.92 -31.42
N MET A 139 3.80 13.31 -30.26
CA MET A 139 4.56 13.68 -29.08
C MET A 139 5.36 12.51 -28.49
N LEU A 140 4.77 11.31 -28.51
CA LEU A 140 5.35 10.11 -27.90
C LEU A 140 6.00 9.17 -28.92
N ASN A 141 6.03 9.54 -30.21
CA ASN A 141 6.47 8.64 -31.29
C ASN A 141 5.88 7.24 -31.15
N ALA A 142 4.58 7.17 -30.90
CA ALA A 142 3.85 5.95 -30.58
C ALA A 142 2.62 5.76 -31.46
N ARG A 143 2.16 4.52 -31.61
CA ARG A 143 0.91 4.19 -32.30
C ARG A 143 -0.13 3.74 -31.29
N PHE A 144 -1.31 4.33 -31.34
CA PHE A 144 -2.42 4.00 -30.46
C PHE A 144 -3.45 3.15 -31.18
N TYR A 145 -3.87 2.11 -30.51
CA TYR A 145 -4.88 1.18 -31.00
C TYR A 145 -6.04 1.09 -30.01
N GLU A 146 -7.22 0.76 -30.49
CA GLU A 146 -8.25 0.22 -29.63
C GLU A 146 -7.86 -1.20 -29.22
N TYR A 147 -7.86 -1.46 -27.93
CA TYR A 147 -7.70 -2.80 -27.39
C TYR A 147 -8.99 -3.21 -26.72
N LYS A 148 -9.52 -4.36 -27.13
CA LYS A 148 -10.76 -4.93 -26.60
C LYS A 148 -10.45 -6.09 -25.67
N ASP A 149 -10.98 -6.06 -24.47
CA ASP A 149 -10.98 -7.19 -23.55
C ASP A 149 -12.00 -8.23 -24.03
N GLU A 150 -11.54 -9.44 -24.39
CA GLU A 150 -12.39 -10.52 -24.91
C GLU A 150 -13.49 -10.93 -23.95
N ARG A 151 -13.26 -10.86 -22.65
CA ARG A 151 -14.18 -11.32 -21.63
C ARG A 151 -15.26 -10.30 -21.28
N THR A 152 -14.88 -9.02 -21.21
CA THR A 152 -15.79 -7.95 -20.75
C THR A 152 -16.33 -7.10 -21.89
N GLY A 153 -15.72 -7.19 -23.07
CA GLY A 153 -16.01 -6.32 -24.20
C GLY A 153 -15.53 -4.86 -24.02
N LEU A 154 -14.86 -4.57 -22.90
CA LEU A 154 -14.34 -3.23 -22.61
C LEU A 154 -13.28 -2.85 -23.64
N THR A 155 -13.38 -1.65 -24.21
CA THR A 155 -12.36 -1.08 -25.10
C THR A 155 -11.53 -0.04 -24.38
N LYS A 156 -10.23 0.03 -24.71
CA LYS A 156 -9.30 1.04 -24.23
C LYS A 156 -8.37 1.50 -25.35
N ILE A 157 -8.06 2.78 -25.37
CA ILE A 157 -7.02 3.36 -26.23
C ILE A 157 -5.69 3.18 -25.54
N ARG A 158 -4.77 2.41 -26.15
CA ARG A 158 -3.44 2.11 -25.55
C ARG A 158 -2.37 2.03 -26.65
N THR A 159 -1.13 2.09 -26.17
CA THR A 159 0.06 1.72 -26.96
C THR A 159 0.83 0.62 -26.24
N THR A 160 1.71 -0.08 -26.94
CA THR A 160 2.61 -1.08 -26.34
C THR A 160 4.01 -0.54 -26.08
N GLU A 161 4.34 0.60 -26.66
CA GLU A 161 5.62 1.28 -26.45
C GLU A 161 5.48 2.78 -26.71
N TYR A 162 6.28 3.58 -26.01
CA TYR A 162 6.34 5.01 -26.26
C TYR A 162 7.72 5.59 -25.96
N PHE A 163 8.00 6.70 -26.58
CA PHE A 163 9.31 7.35 -26.59
C PHE A 163 9.18 8.83 -26.24
N ALA A 164 10.28 9.42 -25.78
CA ALA A 164 10.43 10.88 -25.69
C ALA A 164 11.76 11.34 -26.32
N PRO A 165 11.88 12.59 -26.77
CA PRO A 165 13.17 13.15 -27.16
C PRO A 165 14.18 13.04 -26.02
N LYS A 166 15.45 12.79 -26.32
CA LYS A 166 16.50 12.63 -25.31
C LYS A 166 16.60 13.82 -24.35
N SER A 167 16.36 15.04 -24.83
CA SER A 167 16.33 16.24 -24.00
C SER A 167 15.22 16.25 -22.95
N VAL A 168 14.09 15.61 -23.22
CA VAL A 168 12.91 15.58 -22.33
C VAL A 168 12.86 14.29 -21.51
N ALA A 169 13.33 13.17 -22.07
CA ALA A 169 13.25 11.85 -21.45
C ALA A 169 13.83 11.82 -20.01
N GLN A 170 14.91 12.55 -19.76
CA GLN A 170 15.55 12.67 -18.44
C GLN A 170 14.67 13.37 -17.40
N HIS A 171 13.68 14.15 -17.84
CA HIS A 171 12.75 14.90 -16.98
C HIS A 171 11.47 14.13 -16.69
N ILE A 172 11.25 13.00 -17.36
CA ILE A 172 10.07 12.17 -17.20
C ILE A 172 10.39 10.99 -16.29
N PHE A 173 9.62 10.83 -15.23
CA PHE A 173 9.71 9.64 -14.41
C PHE A 173 8.86 8.52 -14.99
N TYR A 174 7.56 8.80 -15.31
CA TYR A 174 6.70 7.89 -16.07
C TYR A 174 5.45 8.59 -16.62
N ILE A 175 4.74 7.96 -17.60
CA ILE A 175 3.51 8.49 -18.20
C ILE A 175 2.36 7.48 -18.06
N TYR A 176 1.23 7.95 -17.52
CA TYR A 176 0.05 7.15 -17.20
C TYR A 176 -1.18 7.64 -18.01
N PRO A 177 -2.07 6.77 -18.52
CA PRO A 177 -2.11 5.30 -18.42
C PRO A 177 -1.76 4.58 -19.74
N LEU A 178 -0.75 5.00 -20.48
CA LEU A 178 -0.52 4.67 -21.89
C LEU A 178 -0.44 3.16 -22.20
N ILE A 179 0.22 2.40 -21.33
CA ILE A 179 0.45 0.96 -21.46
C ILE A 179 -0.36 0.13 -20.48
N LEU A 180 -1.36 0.72 -19.84
CA LEU A 180 -2.12 0.10 -18.77
C LEU A 180 -3.35 -0.65 -19.29
N PHE A 181 -3.26 -1.97 -19.40
CA PHE A 181 -4.33 -2.87 -19.86
C PHE A 181 -5.18 -3.43 -18.71
N THR A 182 -5.59 -2.60 -17.75
CA THR A 182 -6.39 -3.07 -16.61
C THR A 182 -7.82 -3.36 -17.00
N ARG A 183 -8.39 -4.44 -16.45
CA ARG A 183 -9.79 -4.82 -16.58
C ARG A 183 -10.62 -4.22 -15.47
N THR A 184 -11.81 -3.73 -15.75
CA THR A 184 -12.82 -3.49 -14.73
C THR A 184 -13.44 -4.82 -14.36
N ALA A 185 -13.41 -5.12 -13.08
CA ALA A 185 -13.67 -6.40 -12.46
C ALA A 185 -14.75 -7.29 -13.05
N ALA A 186 -14.50 -8.58 -13.02
CA ALA A 186 -15.51 -9.58 -12.75
C ALA A 186 -15.06 -10.41 -11.55
N GLN A 187 -15.85 -10.33 -10.50
CA GLN A 187 -15.99 -11.29 -9.41
C GLN A 187 -14.70 -11.96 -8.89
N ASN A 188 -14.19 -11.45 -7.79
CA ASN A 188 -13.35 -12.24 -6.90
C ASN A 188 -14.21 -13.14 -6.02
N LYS A 189 -14.18 -14.40 -6.35
CA LYS A 189 -14.43 -15.47 -5.40
C LYS A 189 -13.06 -15.77 -4.76
N GLN A 190 -12.96 -15.66 -3.41
CA GLN A 190 -11.93 -16.32 -2.61
C GLN A 190 -10.61 -15.55 -2.34
N VAL A 191 -10.59 -14.60 -1.44
CA VAL A 191 -9.40 -14.41 -0.62
C VAL A 191 -9.67 -14.78 0.84
N ALA A 192 -10.83 -14.49 1.39
CA ALA A 192 -11.14 -14.76 2.80
C ALA A 192 -11.60 -16.20 3.14
N ARG A 193 -11.96 -17.03 2.16
CA ARG A 193 -12.53 -18.37 2.43
C ARG A 193 -11.53 -19.53 2.48
N SER A 194 -10.37 -19.42 1.85
CA SER A 194 -9.42 -20.54 1.79
C SER A 194 -8.61 -20.73 3.07
N PHE A 195 -8.49 -19.72 3.92
CA PHE A 195 -7.75 -19.83 5.19
C PHE A 195 -8.56 -20.35 6.38
N LEU A 196 -9.88 -20.41 6.27
CA LEU A 196 -10.73 -20.82 7.40
C LEU A 196 -10.86 -22.33 7.57
N GLN A 197 -10.47 -23.13 6.58
CA GLN A 197 -10.68 -24.60 6.62
C GLN A 197 -9.53 -25.40 7.22
N ASP A 198 -8.30 -24.86 7.29
CA ASP A 198 -7.11 -25.64 7.64
C ASP A 198 -6.35 -25.14 8.89
N LEU A 199 -6.88 -24.17 9.63
CA LEU A 199 -6.28 -23.79 10.92
C LEU A 199 -6.64 -24.85 11.97
N PRO A 200 -5.63 -25.52 12.58
CA PRO A 200 -5.91 -26.47 13.65
C PRO A 200 -6.66 -25.74 14.77
N SER A 201 -7.81 -26.28 15.15
CA SER A 201 -8.71 -25.78 16.21
C SER A 201 -8.09 -25.78 17.62
N ARG A 202 -6.77 -25.83 17.76
CA ARG A 202 -6.04 -25.94 19.03
C ARG A 202 -5.67 -24.58 19.67
N GLY A 203 -6.52 -23.58 19.56
CA GLY A 203 -6.42 -22.42 20.44
C GLY A 203 -7.51 -22.50 21.50
N THR A 204 -7.14 -22.65 22.78
CA THR A 204 -8.08 -22.53 23.90
C THR A 204 -8.81 -21.19 23.76
N VAL A 205 -10.14 -21.25 23.64
CA VAL A 205 -10.99 -20.05 23.73
C VAL A 205 -10.80 -19.52 25.15
N SER A 206 -10.23 -18.31 25.29
CA SER A 206 -10.13 -17.67 26.60
C SER A 206 -11.54 -17.47 27.15
N ALA A 207 -11.77 -17.79 28.41
CA ALA A 207 -13.05 -17.56 29.10
C ALA A 207 -13.52 -16.09 29.00
N ALA A 208 -12.60 -15.16 28.80
CA ALA A 208 -12.87 -13.72 28.64
C ALA A 208 -13.39 -13.32 27.24
N CYS A 209 -13.23 -14.16 26.20
CA CYS A 209 -13.60 -13.82 24.81
C CYS A 209 -14.19 -15.05 24.08
N PRO A 210 -15.32 -15.58 24.54
CA PRO A 210 -15.88 -16.82 24.01
C PRO A 210 -16.34 -16.72 22.55
N GLU A 211 -16.71 -15.53 22.09
CA GLU A 211 -17.19 -15.29 20.72
C GLU A 211 -16.08 -14.92 19.72
N GLY A 212 -14.81 -15.03 20.12
CA GLY A 212 -13.67 -14.65 19.28
C GLY A 212 -13.14 -13.24 19.57
N ASN A 213 -12.49 -12.64 18.58
CA ASN A 213 -11.91 -11.30 18.67
C ASN A 213 -12.95 -10.22 18.39
N THR A 214 -13.98 -10.13 19.24
CA THR A 214 -14.97 -9.04 19.20
C THR A 214 -14.32 -7.69 19.56
N PRO A 215 -14.94 -6.54 19.21
CA PRO A 215 -14.42 -5.22 19.59
C PRO A 215 -14.15 -5.10 21.10
N ASN A 216 -15.05 -5.57 21.94
CA ASN A 216 -14.85 -5.52 23.40
C ASN A 216 -13.69 -6.41 23.85
N CYS A 217 -13.52 -7.58 23.24
CA CYS A 217 -12.38 -8.45 23.50
C CYS A 217 -11.04 -7.77 23.16
N LEU A 218 -10.94 -7.17 21.98
CA LEU A 218 -9.74 -6.44 21.53
C LEU A 218 -9.45 -5.22 22.42
N ARG A 219 -10.48 -4.47 22.82
CA ARG A 219 -10.32 -3.35 23.78
C ARG A 219 -9.75 -3.81 25.11
N GLY A 220 -10.18 -4.96 25.60
CA GLY A 220 -9.63 -5.58 26.82
C GLY A 220 -8.20 -6.08 26.62
N LEU A 221 -7.95 -6.82 25.54
CA LEU A 221 -6.65 -7.44 25.22
C LEU A 221 -5.55 -6.38 25.09
N TYR A 222 -5.84 -5.27 24.39
CA TYR A 222 -4.88 -4.20 24.12
C TYR A 222 -4.98 -3.01 25.07
N ASN A 223 -5.68 -3.16 26.21
CA ASN A 223 -5.79 -2.14 27.26
C ASN A 223 -6.35 -0.78 26.80
N LEU A 224 -7.23 -0.74 25.78
CA LEU A 224 -7.86 0.50 25.32
C LEU A 224 -8.80 1.11 26.37
N GLY A 225 -9.39 0.30 27.26
CA GLY A 225 -10.38 0.76 28.22
C GLY A 225 -11.61 1.40 27.53
N ASN A 226 -12.17 2.45 28.15
CA ASN A 226 -13.38 3.13 27.67
C ASN A 226 -13.09 4.47 27.00
N ILE A 227 -11.90 4.63 26.41
CA ILE A 227 -11.56 5.87 25.70
C ILE A 227 -12.47 6.03 24.48
N THR A 228 -12.96 7.26 24.31
CA THR A 228 -13.81 7.66 23.16
C THR A 228 -13.35 9.02 22.65
N ALA A 229 -13.63 9.32 21.39
CA ALA A 229 -13.35 10.62 20.82
C ALA A 229 -14.29 11.70 21.40
N LYS A 230 -13.78 12.93 21.50
CA LYS A 230 -14.63 14.10 21.82
C LYS A 230 -15.52 14.44 20.62
N ALA A 231 -16.74 14.87 20.92
CA ALA A 231 -17.65 15.39 19.90
C ALA A 231 -16.98 16.54 19.13
N GLY A 232 -17.03 16.50 17.79
CA GLY A 232 -16.40 17.52 16.94
C GLY A 232 -14.89 17.37 16.75
N SER A 233 -14.26 16.31 17.26
CA SER A 233 -12.85 16.00 16.98
C SER A 233 -12.60 15.96 15.47
N ARG A 234 -11.47 16.56 15.04
CA ARG A 234 -11.01 16.46 13.64
C ARG A 234 -10.41 15.10 13.31
N ASN A 235 -10.26 14.23 14.30
CA ASN A 235 -9.72 12.90 14.15
C ASN A 235 -10.67 12.04 13.28
N LYS A 236 -10.15 11.49 12.20
CA LYS A 236 -10.94 10.75 11.20
C LYS A 236 -10.11 9.60 10.66
N ILE A 237 -10.74 8.43 10.50
CA ILE A 237 -10.15 7.27 9.86
C ILE A 237 -10.71 7.16 8.44
N ALA A 238 -9.84 6.94 7.47
CA ALA A 238 -10.25 6.44 6.15
C ALA A 238 -9.95 4.95 6.06
N VAL A 239 -10.90 4.20 5.52
CA VAL A 239 -10.82 2.77 5.22
C VAL A 239 -10.79 2.60 3.71
N SER A 240 -9.74 2.01 3.17
CA SER A 240 -9.62 1.78 1.73
C SER A 240 -10.54 0.65 1.27
N GLY A 241 -11.26 0.86 0.19
CA GLY A 241 -12.10 -0.14 -0.46
C GLY A 241 -11.71 -0.30 -1.93
N TYR A 242 -11.19 -1.47 -2.28
CA TYR A 242 -10.77 -1.82 -3.64
C TYR A 242 -11.48 -3.07 -4.13
N LEU A 243 -11.21 -3.47 -5.36
CA LEU A 243 -11.57 -4.76 -5.94
C LEU A 243 -13.08 -5.07 -5.88
N ASP A 244 -13.92 -4.01 -5.97
CA ASP A 244 -15.39 -4.09 -5.93
C ASP A 244 -15.93 -4.74 -4.63
N GLN A 245 -15.26 -4.50 -3.51
CA GLN A 245 -15.76 -4.77 -2.17
C GLN A 245 -16.60 -3.58 -1.70
N TYR A 246 -17.75 -3.83 -1.12
CA TYR A 246 -18.73 -2.79 -0.74
C TYR A 246 -19.15 -2.94 0.72
N ALA A 247 -18.86 -1.93 1.54
CA ALA A 247 -19.26 -1.90 2.94
C ALA A 247 -20.78 -1.76 3.10
N GLN A 248 -21.41 -2.66 3.86
CA GLN A 248 -22.86 -2.75 3.98
C GLN A 248 -23.36 -2.09 5.28
N TYR A 249 -24.17 -1.05 5.16
CA TYR A 249 -24.76 -0.37 6.33
C TYR A 249 -25.61 -1.29 7.20
N LYS A 250 -26.35 -2.20 6.58
CA LYS A 250 -27.22 -3.15 7.29
C LYS A 250 -26.42 -4.13 8.14
N ASP A 251 -25.32 -4.62 7.60
CA ASP A 251 -24.43 -5.54 8.30
C ASP A 251 -23.68 -4.82 9.42
N LEU A 252 -23.22 -3.56 9.19
CA LEU A 252 -22.65 -2.74 10.26
C LEU A 252 -23.64 -2.54 11.41
N ALA A 253 -24.88 -2.14 11.12
CA ALA A 253 -25.89 -1.92 12.17
C ALA A 253 -26.12 -3.18 13.01
N ALA A 254 -26.26 -4.35 12.37
CA ALA A 254 -26.42 -5.63 13.07
C ALA A 254 -25.18 -5.98 13.89
N PHE A 255 -23.98 -5.73 13.35
CA PHE A 255 -22.70 -5.96 14.05
C PHE A 255 -22.60 -5.09 15.30
N LEU A 256 -22.86 -3.79 15.18
CA LEU A 256 -22.77 -2.87 16.31
C LEU A 256 -23.79 -3.22 17.41
N GLN A 257 -25.05 -3.52 17.02
CA GLN A 257 -26.07 -3.92 17.98
C GLN A 257 -25.63 -5.15 18.82
N LYS A 258 -24.97 -6.10 18.19
CA LYS A 258 -24.53 -7.34 18.85
C LYS A 258 -23.23 -7.19 19.60
N PHE A 259 -22.19 -6.66 18.98
CA PHE A 259 -20.81 -6.73 19.48
C PHE A 259 -20.25 -5.42 20.04
N ALA A 260 -20.93 -4.29 19.79
CA ALA A 260 -20.55 -2.97 20.27
C ALA A 260 -21.76 -2.07 20.49
N PRO A 261 -22.74 -2.47 21.40
CA PRO A 261 -23.99 -1.75 21.58
C PRO A 261 -23.82 -0.30 21.99
N GLN A 262 -22.71 0.07 22.65
CA GLN A 262 -22.34 1.45 22.96
C GLN A 262 -22.11 2.32 21.71
N ALA A 263 -21.83 1.69 20.57
CA ALA A 263 -21.62 2.33 19.28
C ALA A 263 -22.78 2.12 18.30
N ALA A 264 -23.96 1.66 18.78
CA ALA A 264 -25.09 1.27 17.92
C ALA A 264 -25.58 2.36 16.96
N SER A 265 -25.37 3.63 17.29
CA SER A 265 -25.72 4.77 16.42
C SER A 265 -24.59 5.20 15.48
N ALA A 266 -23.39 4.61 15.60
CA ALA A 266 -22.25 4.96 14.76
C ALA A 266 -22.45 4.44 13.31
N ASN A 267 -21.83 5.14 12.37
CA ASN A 267 -21.90 4.81 10.95
C ASN A 267 -20.62 5.26 10.25
N PHE A 268 -20.51 5.00 8.96
CA PHE A 268 -19.43 5.49 8.10
C PHE A 268 -19.98 6.34 6.97
N SER A 269 -19.17 7.28 6.48
CA SER A 269 -19.39 7.98 5.21
C SER A 269 -18.75 7.21 4.06
N VAL A 270 -19.08 7.57 2.82
CA VAL A 270 -18.53 6.94 1.62
C VAL A 270 -17.98 8.00 0.69
N SER A 271 -16.73 7.85 0.29
CA SER A 271 -16.09 8.61 -0.77
C SER A 271 -15.91 7.73 -2.01
N LEU A 272 -16.41 8.18 -3.15
CA LEU A 272 -16.34 7.43 -4.41
C LEU A 272 -15.25 8.00 -5.32
N VAL A 273 -14.24 7.19 -5.64
CA VAL A 273 -13.05 7.59 -6.40
C VAL A 273 -13.05 6.92 -7.77
N LYS A 274 -12.82 7.73 -8.84
CA LYS A 274 -12.72 7.24 -10.24
C LYS A 274 -13.90 6.36 -10.68
N GLY A 275 -15.12 6.70 -10.25
CA GLY A 275 -16.32 5.92 -10.52
C GLY A 275 -16.49 4.70 -9.60
N GLY A 276 -15.84 4.72 -8.44
CA GLY A 276 -16.10 3.81 -7.33
C GLY A 276 -17.58 3.76 -6.97
N GLN A 277 -17.99 2.67 -6.33
CA GLN A 277 -19.39 2.43 -5.94
C GLN A 277 -19.41 1.84 -4.53
N ASN A 278 -20.52 2.03 -3.83
CA ASN A 278 -20.80 1.28 -2.61
C ASN A 278 -22.21 0.68 -2.69
N ILE A 279 -22.34 -0.37 -3.48
CA ILE A 279 -23.61 -1.03 -3.77
C ILE A 279 -24.13 -1.73 -2.52
N GLN A 280 -25.32 -1.31 -2.06
CA GLN A 280 -26.00 -1.85 -0.89
C GLN A 280 -26.88 -3.05 -1.24
N ASN A 281 -26.33 -4.01 -1.97
CA ASN A 281 -27.00 -5.27 -2.34
C ASN A 281 -26.23 -6.46 -1.81
N SER A 282 -26.85 -7.19 -0.90
CA SER A 282 -26.28 -8.34 -0.19
C SER A 282 -25.94 -9.56 -1.07
N THR A 283 -26.20 -9.54 -2.38
CA THR A 283 -25.82 -10.65 -3.25
C THR A 283 -24.33 -10.70 -3.55
N ARG A 284 -23.63 -9.56 -3.45
CA ARG A 284 -22.18 -9.46 -3.67
C ARG A 284 -21.40 -9.82 -2.41
N ASN A 285 -20.18 -10.32 -2.59
CA ASN A 285 -19.26 -10.57 -1.50
C ASN A 285 -18.68 -9.25 -0.99
N SER A 286 -18.77 -8.99 0.30
CA SER A 286 -18.35 -7.75 0.95
C SER A 286 -17.48 -8.02 2.19
N ILE A 287 -16.91 -9.21 2.30
CA ILE A 287 -16.22 -9.68 3.51
C ILE A 287 -15.11 -8.71 3.92
N GLU A 288 -14.25 -8.30 2.99
CA GLU A 288 -13.15 -7.39 3.27
C GLU A 288 -13.66 -6.02 3.73
N ALA A 289 -14.54 -5.39 2.94
CA ALA A 289 -15.08 -4.09 3.28
C ALA A 289 -15.91 -4.09 4.58
N ASN A 290 -16.65 -5.17 4.85
CA ASN A 290 -17.39 -5.35 6.10
C ASN A 290 -16.46 -5.58 7.29
N LEU A 291 -15.41 -6.39 7.16
CA LEU A 291 -14.41 -6.60 8.21
C LEU A 291 -13.79 -5.26 8.62
N ASP A 292 -13.24 -4.53 7.67
CA ASP A 292 -12.53 -3.29 7.91
C ASP A 292 -13.44 -2.21 8.52
N THR A 293 -14.62 -1.98 7.93
CA THR A 293 -15.53 -0.93 8.41
C THR A 293 -16.17 -1.28 9.74
N GLN A 294 -16.57 -2.52 9.97
CA GLN A 294 -17.17 -2.94 11.23
C GLN A 294 -16.21 -2.77 12.39
N TYR A 295 -14.94 -3.17 12.23
CA TYR A 295 -13.94 -3.03 13.31
C TYR A 295 -13.44 -1.60 13.45
N ALA A 296 -13.22 -0.86 12.36
CA ALA A 296 -12.85 0.55 12.43
C ALA A 296 -13.92 1.36 13.19
N VAL A 297 -15.20 1.21 12.84
CA VAL A 297 -16.31 1.93 13.50
C VAL A 297 -16.47 1.49 14.96
N ALA A 298 -16.51 0.19 15.24
CA ALA A 298 -16.78 -0.31 16.58
C ALA A 298 -15.65 -0.01 17.57
N LEU A 299 -14.40 -0.07 17.14
CA LEU A 299 -13.25 0.20 18.00
C LEU A 299 -13.03 1.70 18.24
N THR A 300 -13.44 2.57 17.30
CA THR A 300 -13.20 4.03 17.38
C THR A 300 -14.42 4.85 17.76
N TYR A 301 -15.47 4.22 18.20
CA TYR A 301 -16.72 4.83 18.63
C TYR A 301 -16.65 6.36 18.83
N ASN A 302 -17.56 7.11 18.16
CA ASN A 302 -17.62 8.57 18.04
C ASN A 302 -16.57 9.22 17.11
N MET A 303 -15.62 8.49 16.52
CA MET A 303 -14.78 9.06 15.47
C MET A 303 -15.49 8.95 14.11
N LYS A 304 -15.15 9.87 13.22
CA LYS A 304 -15.62 9.80 11.82
C LYS A 304 -14.84 8.69 11.11
N VAL A 305 -15.56 7.80 10.45
CA VAL A 305 -15.00 6.78 9.56
C VAL A 305 -15.49 7.03 8.15
N ASP A 306 -14.60 7.01 7.17
CA ASP A 306 -14.90 7.20 5.75
C ASP A 306 -14.43 5.99 4.95
N PHE A 307 -15.34 5.31 4.27
CA PHE A 307 -15.02 4.22 3.36
C PHE A 307 -14.73 4.79 1.98
N VAL A 308 -13.47 4.71 1.55
CA VAL A 308 -13.00 5.25 0.27
C VAL A 308 -13.02 4.15 -0.78
N SER A 309 -14.11 4.08 -1.54
CA SER A 309 -14.29 3.08 -2.61
C SER A 309 -13.65 3.54 -3.91
N VAL A 310 -12.66 2.78 -4.37
CA VAL A 310 -11.88 3.09 -5.58
C VAL A 310 -12.14 2.05 -6.67
N LYS A 311 -12.53 2.50 -7.86
CA LYS A 311 -12.74 1.61 -8.99
C LYS A 311 -11.45 1.34 -9.74
N GLY A 312 -11.35 0.13 -10.29
CA GLY A 312 -10.26 -0.23 -11.20
C GLY A 312 -9.29 -1.25 -10.64
N ARG A 313 -8.17 -1.37 -11.32
CA ARG A 313 -7.03 -2.22 -10.97
C ARG A 313 -5.74 -1.45 -11.19
N GLY A 314 -4.74 -1.75 -10.38
CA GLY A 314 -3.38 -1.24 -10.54
C GLY A 314 -2.61 -1.89 -11.69
N LEU A 315 -1.38 -1.45 -11.89
CA LEU A 315 -0.46 -2.05 -12.87
C LEU A 315 -0.04 -3.44 -12.41
N LEU A 316 -0.08 -4.40 -13.31
CA LEU A 316 0.42 -5.76 -13.08
C LEU A 316 1.63 -6.04 -13.96
N LYS A 317 2.72 -6.44 -13.34
CA LYS A 317 3.82 -7.20 -13.95
C LYS A 317 3.61 -8.68 -13.59
N GLU A 318 3.30 -9.48 -14.58
CA GLU A 318 2.88 -10.87 -14.39
C GLU A 318 3.91 -11.71 -13.63
N ASP A 319 3.41 -12.59 -12.77
CA ASP A 319 4.19 -13.59 -12.03
C ASP A 319 3.37 -14.88 -11.87
N LEU A 320 3.88 -15.88 -11.14
CA LEU A 320 3.17 -17.13 -10.97
C LEU A 320 1.91 -17.03 -10.08
N ASP A 321 1.80 -15.99 -9.27
CA ASP A 321 0.58 -15.73 -8.50
C ASP A 321 -0.50 -15.09 -9.37
N GLN A 322 -0.09 -14.22 -10.28
CA GLN A 322 -0.95 -13.52 -11.25
C GLN A 322 -0.38 -13.70 -12.67
N PRO A 323 -0.56 -14.87 -13.30
CA PRO A 323 0.18 -15.26 -14.51
C PRO A 323 -0.24 -14.53 -15.78
N ASN A 324 -1.30 -13.74 -15.73
CA ASN A 324 -1.74 -12.93 -16.86
C ASN A 324 -2.63 -11.77 -16.40
N GLN A 325 -2.82 -10.78 -17.27
CA GLN A 325 -3.63 -9.58 -16.98
C GLN A 325 -5.10 -9.89 -16.65
N SER A 326 -5.63 -11.04 -17.09
CA SER A 326 -7.00 -11.44 -16.75
C SER A 326 -7.17 -11.81 -15.29
N LYS A 327 -6.07 -12.06 -14.62
CA LYS A 327 -6.00 -12.39 -13.19
C LYS A 327 -5.53 -11.21 -12.33
N ASN A 328 -5.41 -10.01 -12.94
CA ASN A 328 -4.94 -8.81 -12.24
C ASN A 328 -5.82 -8.49 -11.02
N GLN A 329 -5.19 -8.54 -9.85
CA GLN A 329 -5.77 -8.23 -8.55
C GLN A 329 -5.08 -7.02 -7.90
N ASN A 330 -4.08 -6.41 -8.59
CA ASN A 330 -3.38 -5.26 -8.05
C ASN A 330 -4.33 -4.07 -7.88
N GLU A 331 -4.21 -3.37 -6.77
CA GLU A 331 -5.07 -2.26 -6.40
C GLU A 331 -4.63 -0.94 -7.06
N PRO A 332 -5.56 -0.07 -7.43
CA PRO A 332 -5.26 1.22 -8.06
C PRO A 332 -4.89 2.28 -7.00
N TYR A 333 -3.81 2.06 -6.26
CA TYR A 333 -3.38 2.95 -5.16
C TYR A 333 -3.20 4.40 -5.59
N MET A 334 -2.64 4.64 -6.79
CA MET A 334 -2.40 5.98 -7.28
C MET A 334 -3.70 6.80 -7.43
N ASP A 335 -4.79 6.16 -7.84
CA ASP A 335 -6.09 6.83 -7.97
C ASP A 335 -6.64 7.28 -6.60
N GLN A 336 -6.47 6.47 -5.56
CA GLN A 336 -6.83 6.85 -4.19
C GLN A 336 -5.93 7.96 -3.65
N LEU A 337 -4.63 7.86 -3.90
CA LEU A 337 -3.64 8.83 -3.43
C LEU A 337 -3.87 10.19 -4.09
N GLU A 338 -4.19 10.22 -5.36
CA GLU A 338 -4.60 11.45 -6.07
C GLU A 338 -5.81 12.11 -5.42
N TYR A 339 -6.84 11.31 -5.09
CA TYR A 339 -8.02 11.81 -4.39
C TYR A 339 -7.67 12.38 -3.02
N LEU A 340 -6.94 11.63 -2.18
CA LEU A 340 -6.56 12.06 -0.84
C LEU A 340 -5.64 13.29 -0.86
N MET A 341 -4.69 13.34 -1.79
CA MET A 341 -3.82 14.50 -1.99
C MET A 341 -4.58 15.73 -2.49
N GLY A 342 -5.73 15.56 -3.10
CA GLY A 342 -6.63 16.66 -3.51
C GLY A 342 -7.52 17.22 -2.40
N LEU A 343 -7.60 16.55 -1.25
CA LEU A 343 -8.45 17.00 -0.14
C LEU A 343 -7.83 18.19 0.59
N PRO A 344 -8.65 19.21 0.99
CA PRO A 344 -8.21 20.23 1.94
C PRO A 344 -7.73 19.60 3.24
N ASP A 345 -6.79 20.25 3.94
CA ASP A 345 -6.19 19.71 5.18
C ASP A 345 -7.22 19.39 6.27
N LYS A 346 -8.30 20.16 6.35
CA LYS A 346 -9.41 19.94 7.31
C LYS A 346 -10.22 18.67 7.02
N ASP A 347 -10.21 18.20 5.77
CA ASP A 347 -11.00 17.06 5.30
C ASP A 347 -10.13 15.79 5.18
N LEU A 348 -8.81 15.94 5.28
CA LEU A 348 -7.87 14.83 5.21
C LEU A 348 -8.02 13.90 6.45
N PRO A 349 -8.04 12.55 6.27
CA PRO A 349 -8.03 11.64 7.40
C PRO A 349 -6.70 11.75 8.19
N THR A 350 -6.75 11.51 9.49
CA THR A 350 -5.57 11.43 10.34
C THR A 350 -4.95 10.03 10.36
N VAL A 351 -5.75 9.02 10.00
CA VAL A 351 -5.32 7.63 9.85
C VAL A 351 -5.95 7.06 8.57
N LEU A 352 -5.14 6.41 7.74
CA LEU A 352 -5.57 5.62 6.61
C LEU A 352 -5.27 4.15 6.90
N THR A 353 -6.28 3.27 6.84
CA THR A 353 -6.09 1.83 6.95
C THR A 353 -6.42 1.13 5.65
N THR A 354 -5.57 0.18 5.26
CA THR A 354 -5.69 -0.55 4.01
C THR A 354 -5.37 -2.02 4.23
N SER A 355 -6.34 -2.88 3.96
CA SER A 355 -6.25 -4.33 4.11
C SER A 355 -6.07 -5.01 2.76
N TYR A 356 -5.18 -4.50 1.95
CA TYR A 356 -4.88 -4.96 0.59
C TYR A 356 -3.39 -4.94 0.34
N GLY A 357 -2.95 -5.76 -0.60
CA GLY A 357 -1.55 -5.81 -1.02
C GLY A 357 -1.29 -6.96 -1.97
N GLU A 358 -0.28 -6.80 -2.78
CA GLU A 358 0.16 -7.75 -3.79
C GLU A 358 1.65 -8.08 -3.65
N THR A 359 2.07 -9.17 -4.27
CA THR A 359 3.50 -9.50 -4.36
C THR A 359 4.27 -8.33 -4.97
N GLU A 360 5.31 -7.83 -4.30
CA GLU A 360 6.07 -6.63 -4.72
C GLU A 360 6.53 -6.74 -6.18
N GLN A 361 7.02 -7.91 -6.59
CA GLN A 361 7.47 -8.14 -7.96
C GLN A 361 6.34 -8.08 -9.01
N SER A 362 5.08 -8.24 -8.60
CA SER A 362 3.92 -8.10 -9.51
C SER A 362 3.57 -6.66 -9.83
N VAL A 363 4.24 -5.72 -9.16
CA VAL A 363 4.09 -4.28 -9.39
C VAL A 363 5.29 -3.76 -10.15
N PRO A 364 5.12 -3.00 -11.26
CA PRO A 364 6.24 -2.35 -11.92
C PRO A 364 6.99 -1.43 -10.94
N GLU A 365 8.32 -1.54 -10.88
CA GLU A 365 9.13 -0.86 -9.86
C GLU A 365 8.97 0.66 -9.87
N LEU A 366 8.93 1.29 -11.05
CA LEU A 366 8.72 2.75 -11.15
C LEU A 366 7.36 3.18 -10.58
N TYR A 367 6.31 2.39 -10.85
CA TYR A 367 4.99 2.65 -10.27
C TYR A 367 5.00 2.46 -8.74
N ALA A 368 5.63 1.40 -8.24
CA ALA A 368 5.75 1.18 -6.80
C ALA A 368 6.50 2.33 -6.11
N ARG A 369 7.59 2.82 -6.70
CA ARG A 369 8.35 3.97 -6.19
C ARG A 369 7.55 5.27 -6.23
N ALA A 370 6.85 5.55 -7.34
CA ALA A 370 5.97 6.72 -7.43
C ALA A 370 4.86 6.67 -6.37
N THR A 371 4.21 5.52 -6.22
CA THR A 371 3.16 5.31 -5.22
C THR A 371 3.69 5.49 -3.79
N CYS A 372 4.88 4.96 -3.49
CA CYS A 372 5.52 5.11 -2.19
C CYS A 372 5.87 6.59 -1.89
N ASN A 373 6.26 7.38 -2.89
CA ASN A 373 6.48 8.82 -2.75
C ASN A 373 5.16 9.58 -2.48
N GLU A 374 4.04 9.17 -3.07
CA GLU A 374 2.73 9.75 -2.72
C GLU A 374 2.32 9.41 -1.27
N PHE A 375 2.63 8.20 -0.77
CA PHE A 375 2.47 7.90 0.66
C PHE A 375 3.35 8.80 1.53
N ALA A 376 4.59 9.10 1.14
CA ALA A 376 5.45 10.05 1.85
C ALA A 376 4.82 11.45 1.92
N LYS A 377 4.21 11.93 0.83
CA LYS A 377 3.50 13.24 0.81
C LYS A 377 2.32 13.26 1.78
N LEU A 378 1.48 12.20 1.78
CA LEU A 378 0.36 12.10 2.73
C LEU A 378 0.85 12.05 4.18
N THR A 379 1.90 11.28 4.43
CA THR A 379 2.52 11.17 5.75
C THR A 379 3.10 12.52 6.21
N ALA A 380 3.70 13.30 5.29
CA ALA A 380 4.16 14.66 5.58
C ALA A 380 3.01 15.59 6.00
N ARG A 381 1.79 15.35 5.52
CA ARG A 381 0.58 16.09 5.91
C ARG A 381 -0.05 15.58 7.22
N GLY A 382 0.58 14.65 7.92
CA GLY A 382 0.15 14.15 9.22
C GLY A 382 -0.77 12.93 9.16
N VAL A 383 -0.86 12.22 8.05
CA VAL A 383 -1.63 10.97 7.94
C VAL A 383 -0.77 9.80 8.41
N SER A 384 -1.25 9.05 9.41
CA SER A 384 -0.69 7.75 9.76
C SER A 384 -1.22 6.69 8.81
N ILE A 385 -0.35 6.06 8.02
CA ILE A 385 -0.73 5.13 6.96
C ILE A 385 -0.46 3.70 7.43
N ILE A 386 -1.51 2.89 7.53
CA ILE A 386 -1.48 1.53 8.06
C ILE A 386 -1.83 0.55 6.93
N PHE A 387 -0.97 -0.43 6.70
CA PHE A 387 -1.21 -1.52 5.75
C PHE A 387 -1.13 -2.88 6.42
N SER A 388 -2.02 -3.79 6.04
CA SER A 388 -1.82 -5.21 6.34
C SER A 388 -0.55 -5.73 5.68
N SER A 389 0.18 -6.62 6.33
CA SER A 389 1.44 -7.15 5.79
C SER A 389 1.23 -8.20 4.70
N GLY A 390 0.01 -8.74 4.58
CA GLY A 390 -0.35 -9.82 3.66
C GLY A 390 -0.50 -11.17 4.34
N ASP A 391 -1.05 -12.15 3.60
CA ASP A 391 -1.49 -13.44 4.13
C ASP A 391 -0.79 -14.64 3.46
N THR A 392 0.44 -14.45 2.98
CA THR A 392 1.20 -15.47 2.26
C THR A 392 2.48 -15.94 2.96
N GLY A 393 2.66 -15.53 4.23
CA GLY A 393 3.87 -15.86 4.97
C GLY A 393 5.13 -15.33 4.30
N VAL A 394 6.11 -16.20 4.02
CA VAL A 394 7.35 -15.81 3.32
C VAL A 394 7.14 -15.62 1.81
N GLY A 395 6.01 -16.04 1.28
CA GLY A 395 5.62 -15.93 -0.12
C GLY A 395 4.73 -17.08 -0.58
N SER A 396 3.91 -16.83 -1.60
CA SER A 396 3.03 -17.83 -2.22
C SER A 396 3.75 -18.59 -3.33
N ALA A 397 4.17 -17.90 -4.40
CA ALA A 397 4.84 -18.53 -5.53
C ALA A 397 6.33 -18.80 -5.31
N CYS A 398 7.00 -17.99 -4.52
CA CYS A 398 8.42 -18.10 -4.20
C CYS A 398 9.35 -18.27 -5.40
N THR A 399 8.99 -17.63 -6.50
CA THR A 399 9.71 -17.66 -7.77
C THR A 399 9.84 -16.23 -8.31
N SER A 400 11.04 -15.84 -8.73
CA SER A 400 11.27 -14.52 -9.32
C SER A 400 10.62 -14.41 -10.71
N ASN A 401 10.11 -13.21 -11.06
CA ASN A 401 9.53 -12.91 -12.36
C ASN A 401 10.47 -12.08 -13.27
N ASP A 402 11.79 -12.21 -13.05
CA ASP A 402 12.86 -11.57 -13.84
C ASP A 402 13.35 -12.42 -15.03
N GLY A 403 12.63 -13.45 -15.37
CA GLY A 403 12.98 -14.42 -16.42
C GLY A 403 13.99 -15.48 -16.00
N LYS A 404 14.58 -15.40 -14.79
CA LYS A 404 15.58 -16.36 -14.29
C LYS A 404 14.99 -17.48 -13.45
N ASN A 405 13.71 -17.39 -13.09
CA ASN A 405 12.99 -18.39 -12.28
C ASN A 405 13.74 -18.81 -11.01
N ARG A 406 14.38 -17.85 -10.32
CA ARG A 406 15.10 -18.11 -9.08
C ARG A 406 14.11 -18.38 -7.95
N THR A 407 14.48 -19.27 -7.03
CA THR A 407 13.72 -19.47 -5.80
C THR A 407 14.02 -18.31 -4.85
N VAL A 408 13.00 -17.51 -4.52
CA VAL A 408 13.11 -16.32 -3.66
C VAL A 408 11.85 -16.15 -2.82
N PHE A 409 11.99 -15.55 -1.65
CA PHE A 409 10.84 -15.10 -0.87
C PHE A 409 10.21 -13.87 -1.53
N ASN A 410 8.90 -13.74 -1.41
CA ASN A 410 8.16 -12.69 -2.10
C ASN A 410 7.63 -11.66 -1.09
N PRO A 411 8.29 -10.51 -0.94
CA PRO A 411 7.74 -9.41 -0.12
C PRO A 411 6.44 -8.86 -0.72
N ILE A 412 5.66 -8.17 0.11
CA ILE A 412 4.35 -7.60 -0.24
C ILE A 412 4.45 -6.08 -0.34
N PHE A 413 3.90 -5.52 -1.41
CA PHE A 413 3.69 -4.09 -1.60
C PHE A 413 2.20 -3.74 -1.36
N PRO A 414 1.85 -2.60 -0.76
CA PRO A 414 2.66 -1.50 -0.25
C PRO A 414 3.29 -1.69 1.15
N ALA A 415 3.09 -2.83 1.82
CA ALA A 415 3.65 -3.08 3.16
C ALA A 415 5.18 -2.90 3.21
N SER A 416 5.87 -3.14 2.10
CA SER A 416 7.32 -2.93 1.94
C SER A 416 7.74 -1.47 1.70
N CYS A 417 6.82 -0.52 1.50
CA CYS A 417 7.15 0.91 1.38
C CYS A 417 7.62 1.48 2.73
N PRO A 418 8.73 2.25 2.79
CA PRO A 418 9.23 2.84 4.04
C PRO A 418 8.29 3.83 4.73
N PHE A 419 7.34 4.43 4.00
CA PHE A 419 6.45 5.47 4.48
C PHE A 419 5.08 4.97 4.93
N VAL A 420 4.91 3.66 5.05
CA VAL A 420 3.73 3.04 5.65
C VAL A 420 4.14 2.24 6.90
N THR A 421 3.19 2.05 7.82
CA THR A 421 3.34 1.13 8.94
C THR A 421 2.66 -0.18 8.59
N ALA A 422 3.45 -1.25 8.45
CA ALA A 422 2.97 -2.57 8.08
C ALA A 422 2.58 -3.37 9.33
N VAL A 423 1.44 -4.07 9.26
CA VAL A 423 0.85 -4.78 10.39
C VAL A 423 0.74 -6.26 10.09
N GLY A 424 1.47 -7.07 10.86
CA GLY A 424 1.42 -8.51 10.85
C GLY A 424 0.28 -9.08 11.69
N GLY A 425 0.19 -10.41 11.69
CA GLY A 425 -0.87 -11.13 12.35
C GLY A 425 -0.39 -12.03 13.49
N THR A 426 -1.22 -12.11 14.55
CA THR A 426 -1.05 -13.05 15.66
C THR A 426 -2.30 -13.90 15.87
N HIS A 427 -2.15 -14.98 16.62
CA HIS A 427 -3.24 -15.80 17.14
C HIS A 427 -3.01 -16.17 18.61
N SER A 428 -3.99 -16.83 19.22
CA SER A 428 -3.95 -17.16 20.66
C SER A 428 -3.87 -15.87 21.51
N ARG A 429 -3.75 -15.99 22.82
CA ARG A 429 -3.77 -14.81 23.70
C ARG A 429 -2.88 -14.93 24.93
N ASN A 430 -2.56 -16.14 25.32
CA ASN A 430 -1.71 -16.38 26.49
C ASN A 430 -0.85 -17.64 26.25
N PRO A 431 0.34 -17.45 25.72
CA PRO A 431 0.85 -16.23 25.06
C PRO A 431 0.22 -16.00 23.67
N GLU A 432 0.27 -14.75 23.17
CA GLU A 432 0.07 -14.48 21.74
C GLU A 432 1.22 -15.09 20.94
N ARG A 433 0.91 -15.56 19.72
CA ARG A 433 1.84 -16.28 18.84
C ARG A 433 1.73 -15.74 17.43
N ALA A 434 2.79 -15.80 16.66
CA ALA A 434 2.75 -15.48 15.24
C ALA A 434 1.79 -16.41 14.50
N VAL A 435 0.96 -15.86 13.60
CA VAL A 435 0.08 -16.69 12.78
C VAL A 435 0.79 -17.08 11.47
N GLY A 436 0.62 -18.34 11.08
CA GLY A 436 1.38 -18.91 9.95
C GLY A 436 1.25 -18.18 8.62
N PHE A 437 0.13 -17.52 8.36
CA PHE A 437 -0.06 -16.75 7.14
C PHE A 437 0.50 -15.32 7.21
N SER A 438 0.87 -14.80 8.38
CA SER A 438 1.40 -13.42 8.49
C SER A 438 2.57 -13.21 7.55
N ALA A 439 2.38 -12.37 6.53
CA ALA A 439 3.44 -12.07 5.58
C ALA A 439 4.45 -11.09 6.15
N GLY A 440 5.68 -11.23 5.69
CA GLY A 440 6.77 -10.38 6.08
C GLY A 440 8.03 -10.68 5.29
N GLY A 441 9.10 -9.99 5.63
CA GLY A 441 10.39 -10.13 4.96
C GLY A 441 11.06 -8.80 4.66
N PHE A 442 11.73 -8.74 3.51
CA PHE A 442 12.59 -7.62 3.12
C PHE A 442 12.32 -7.21 1.67
N SER A 443 12.11 -5.92 1.44
CA SER A 443 11.85 -5.37 0.11
C SER A 443 13.00 -5.59 -0.86
N ASN A 444 12.66 -5.85 -2.12
CA ASN A 444 13.62 -5.83 -3.22
C ASN A 444 13.73 -4.45 -3.86
N TYR A 445 12.69 -3.63 -3.74
CA TYR A 445 12.62 -2.29 -4.36
C TYR A 445 13.11 -1.19 -3.43
N PHE A 446 12.82 -1.26 -2.14
CA PHE A 446 13.10 -0.21 -1.18
C PHE A 446 14.24 -0.58 -0.25
N LYS A 447 15.24 0.29 -0.14
CA LYS A 447 16.33 0.15 0.80
C LYS A 447 15.83 0.25 2.24
N ARG A 448 16.52 -0.43 3.14
CA ARG A 448 16.29 -0.31 4.57
C ARG A 448 16.54 1.13 5.03
N PRO A 449 15.54 1.80 5.65
CA PRO A 449 15.70 3.15 6.18
C PRO A 449 16.52 3.13 7.48
N GLY A 450 17.24 4.23 7.75
CA GLY A 450 18.13 4.32 8.91
C GLY A 450 17.44 4.16 10.27
N TRP A 451 16.16 4.57 10.38
CA TRP A 451 15.40 4.36 11.62
C TRP A 451 15.15 2.88 11.95
N GLN A 452 15.32 1.96 10.99
CA GLN A 452 15.13 0.52 11.16
C GLN A 452 16.44 -0.25 11.36
N ASP A 453 17.60 0.39 11.11
CA ASP A 453 18.89 -0.30 11.03
C ASP A 453 19.24 -1.11 12.28
N GLU A 454 19.08 -0.56 13.46
CA GLU A 454 19.43 -1.23 14.72
C GLU A 454 18.63 -2.54 14.88
N ALA A 455 17.32 -2.46 14.72
CA ALA A 455 16.41 -3.59 14.92
C ALA A 455 16.65 -4.70 13.88
N VAL A 456 16.73 -4.32 12.60
CA VAL A 456 16.90 -5.29 11.50
C VAL A 456 18.29 -5.90 11.51
N THR A 457 19.35 -5.12 11.74
CA THR A 457 20.72 -5.64 11.82
C THR A 457 20.86 -6.66 12.95
N LYS A 458 20.24 -6.39 14.10
CA LYS A 458 20.23 -7.33 15.21
C LYS A 458 19.52 -8.63 14.85
N TYR A 459 18.34 -8.55 14.18
CA TYR A 459 17.64 -9.74 13.72
C TYR A 459 18.50 -10.54 12.72
N LEU A 460 19.05 -9.90 11.70
CA LEU A 460 19.88 -10.56 10.68
C LEU A 460 21.14 -11.19 11.26
N SER A 461 21.75 -10.55 12.25
CA SER A 461 22.90 -11.13 12.97
C SER A 461 22.52 -12.44 13.70
N ASN A 462 21.34 -12.50 14.28
CA ASN A 462 20.84 -13.71 14.93
C ASN A 462 20.39 -14.79 13.93
N LEU A 463 19.85 -14.38 12.77
CA LEU A 463 19.43 -15.28 11.69
C LEU A 463 20.62 -16.00 11.05
N GLY A 464 21.80 -15.35 11.02
CA GLY A 464 23.01 -15.90 10.40
C GLY A 464 22.82 -16.15 8.90
N THR A 465 23.23 -17.33 8.43
CA THR A 465 23.10 -17.75 7.03
C THR A 465 21.77 -18.40 6.68
N THR A 466 20.83 -18.47 7.64
CA THR A 466 19.50 -19.02 7.38
C THR A 466 18.79 -18.21 6.30
N TRP A 467 18.31 -18.88 5.26
CA TRP A 467 17.65 -18.28 4.08
C TRP A 467 18.54 -17.35 3.24
N GLU A 468 19.87 -17.44 3.36
CA GLU A 468 20.78 -16.67 2.50
C GLU A 468 20.48 -16.95 1.01
N GLY A 469 20.41 -15.88 0.21
CA GLY A 469 20.07 -15.93 -1.21
C GLY A 469 18.57 -15.98 -1.52
N TYR A 470 17.69 -16.17 -0.52
CA TYR A 470 16.23 -16.15 -0.72
C TYR A 470 15.61 -14.77 -0.55
N TYR A 471 16.29 -13.84 0.11
CA TYR A 471 15.80 -12.49 0.40
C TYR A 471 16.89 -11.42 0.23
N ASN A 472 16.50 -10.15 0.22
CA ASN A 472 17.42 -9.02 0.14
C ASN A 472 17.73 -8.48 1.56
N PRO A 473 18.92 -8.73 2.14
CA PRO A 473 19.26 -8.30 3.49
C PRO A 473 19.39 -6.77 3.65
N LEU A 474 19.48 -6.02 2.54
CA LEU A 474 19.58 -4.57 2.52
C LEU A 474 18.21 -3.89 2.34
N GLY A 475 17.15 -4.67 2.17
CA GLY A 475 15.79 -4.19 1.95
C GLY A 475 15.12 -3.68 3.23
N ARG A 476 14.08 -2.86 3.06
CA ARG A 476 13.15 -2.48 4.13
C ARG A 476 12.52 -3.75 4.70
N GLY A 477 12.68 -4.00 5.99
CA GLY A 477 12.08 -5.13 6.71
C GLY A 477 10.66 -4.82 7.18
N PHE A 478 9.72 -5.76 7.03
CA PHE A 478 8.32 -5.64 7.49
C PHE A 478 7.80 -7.00 8.00
N PRO A 479 6.73 -6.99 8.84
CA PRO A 479 5.97 -5.86 9.35
C PRO A 479 6.70 -5.05 10.41
N ASP A 480 6.08 -3.92 10.83
CA ASP A 480 6.59 -3.08 11.91
C ASP A 480 6.02 -3.48 13.27
N VAL A 481 4.74 -3.84 13.30
CA VAL A 481 3.97 -4.27 14.48
C VAL A 481 2.96 -5.35 14.08
N ALA A 482 2.23 -5.92 15.03
CA ALA A 482 1.20 -6.91 14.78
C ALA A 482 -0.05 -6.73 15.66
N ALA A 483 -1.12 -7.42 15.31
CA ALA A 483 -2.29 -7.60 16.16
C ALA A 483 -2.95 -8.96 15.89
N GLN A 484 -3.94 -9.34 16.70
CA GLN A 484 -4.76 -10.54 16.42
C GLN A 484 -5.25 -10.55 14.98
N ALA A 485 -5.19 -11.71 14.33
CA ALA A 485 -5.52 -11.89 12.92
C ALA A 485 -6.53 -12.99 12.65
N VAL A 486 -7.06 -13.64 13.68
CA VAL A 486 -7.95 -14.80 13.55
C VAL A 486 -9.21 -14.67 14.40
N LYS A 487 -10.24 -15.41 14.05
CA LYS A 487 -11.49 -15.50 14.82
C LYS A 487 -12.17 -14.13 15.02
N TYR A 488 -12.26 -13.34 13.96
CA TYR A 488 -13.01 -12.08 13.95
C TYR A 488 -14.45 -12.34 13.50
N PRO A 489 -15.45 -12.29 14.40
CA PRO A 489 -16.85 -12.35 13.98
C PRO A 489 -17.22 -11.09 13.24
N ILE A 490 -17.83 -11.23 12.06
CA ILE A 490 -18.39 -10.13 11.27
C ILE A 490 -19.80 -10.47 10.81
N TYR A 491 -20.59 -9.46 10.49
CA TYR A 491 -21.82 -9.63 9.74
C TYR A 491 -21.53 -9.54 8.24
N GLU A 492 -21.95 -10.55 7.51
CA GLU A 492 -21.90 -10.61 6.05
C GLU A 492 -23.22 -11.17 5.54
N LYS A 493 -23.94 -10.38 4.73
CA LYS A 493 -25.24 -10.75 4.16
C LYS A 493 -26.28 -11.12 5.24
N GLY A 494 -26.28 -10.37 6.33
CA GLY A 494 -27.18 -10.59 7.46
C GLY A 494 -26.86 -11.79 8.36
N SER A 495 -25.75 -12.48 8.11
CA SER A 495 -25.31 -13.64 8.91
C SER A 495 -23.95 -13.39 9.54
N ILE A 496 -23.71 -14.00 10.70
CA ILE A 496 -22.40 -13.94 11.35
C ILE A 496 -21.50 -14.99 10.70
N ILE A 497 -20.34 -14.52 10.24
CA ILE A 497 -19.24 -15.39 9.80
C ILE A 497 -17.98 -15.06 10.60
N THR A 498 -17.00 -15.94 10.54
CA THR A 498 -15.68 -15.69 11.16
C THR A 498 -14.67 -15.35 10.07
N ALA A 499 -14.04 -14.19 10.19
CA ALA A 499 -12.96 -13.74 9.32
C ALA A 499 -11.59 -13.96 9.96
N ALA A 500 -10.57 -14.03 9.10
CA ALA A 500 -9.15 -14.07 9.46
C ALA A 500 -8.33 -13.39 8.38
N GLY A 501 -7.11 -12.97 8.72
CA GLY A 501 -6.17 -12.28 7.82
C GLY A 501 -5.46 -11.15 8.58
N THR A 502 -4.33 -10.70 8.06
CA THR A 502 -3.70 -9.45 8.50
C THR A 502 -4.62 -8.24 8.20
N SER A 503 -5.63 -8.45 7.34
CA SER A 503 -6.78 -7.57 7.11
C SER A 503 -7.56 -7.25 8.40
N ALA A 504 -7.60 -8.15 9.37
CA ALA A 504 -8.23 -7.88 10.67
C ALA A 504 -7.29 -7.10 11.61
N SER A 505 -5.99 -7.31 11.46
CA SER A 505 -4.97 -6.66 12.29
C SER A 505 -4.82 -5.17 11.95
N ALA A 506 -4.84 -4.81 10.66
CA ALA A 506 -4.63 -3.43 10.20
C ALA A 506 -5.69 -2.45 10.75
N PRO A 507 -7.02 -2.66 10.63
CA PRO A 507 -8.02 -1.75 11.20
C PRO A 507 -7.99 -1.73 12.73
N THR A 508 -7.54 -2.82 13.38
CA THR A 508 -7.34 -2.86 14.83
C THR A 508 -6.21 -1.91 15.27
N ILE A 509 -5.05 -1.96 14.62
CA ILE A 509 -3.94 -1.02 14.87
C ILE A 509 -4.36 0.40 14.50
N ALA A 510 -5.04 0.60 13.37
CA ALA A 510 -5.52 1.92 12.95
C ALA A 510 -6.42 2.57 14.01
N ALA A 511 -7.32 1.80 14.61
CA ALA A 511 -8.16 2.27 15.71
C ALA A 511 -7.34 2.66 16.95
N ILE A 512 -6.31 1.89 17.29
CA ILE A 512 -5.41 2.19 18.41
C ILE A 512 -4.65 3.50 18.14
N ILE A 513 -4.10 3.68 16.94
CA ILE A 513 -3.42 4.91 16.54
C ILE A 513 -4.37 6.12 16.55
N ALA A 514 -5.61 5.95 16.10
CA ALA A 514 -6.61 7.00 16.17
C ALA A 514 -6.91 7.40 17.63
N HIS A 515 -6.98 6.46 18.55
CA HIS A 515 -7.12 6.78 19.99
C HIS A 515 -5.88 7.47 20.57
N LEU A 516 -4.67 7.12 20.15
CA LEU A 516 -3.46 7.83 20.54
C LEU A 516 -3.47 9.27 19.99
N ASN A 517 -3.95 9.47 18.76
CA ASN A 517 -4.17 10.81 18.21
C ASN A 517 -5.19 11.61 19.02
N GLU A 518 -6.27 10.98 19.50
CA GLU A 518 -7.26 11.66 20.35
C GLU A 518 -6.66 12.12 21.69
N VAL A 519 -5.80 11.30 22.30
CA VAL A 519 -5.05 11.70 23.50
C VAL A 519 -4.19 12.93 23.22
N ARG A 520 -3.43 12.95 22.13
CA ARG A 520 -2.60 14.10 21.75
C ARG A 520 -3.43 15.37 21.48
N LEU A 521 -4.49 15.24 20.70
CA LEU A 521 -5.40 16.35 20.37
C LEU A 521 -6.06 16.93 21.64
N SER A 522 -6.40 16.08 22.62
CA SER A 522 -6.93 16.54 23.91
C SER A 522 -5.92 17.36 24.73
N GLN A 523 -4.63 17.18 24.46
CA GLN A 523 -3.52 17.93 25.05
C GLN A 523 -3.09 19.15 24.21
N GLY A 524 -3.81 19.47 23.12
CA GLY A 524 -3.43 20.53 22.19
C GLY A 524 -2.24 20.20 21.29
N LYS A 525 -1.80 18.94 21.27
CA LYS A 525 -0.70 18.48 20.43
C LYS A 525 -1.20 18.04 19.03
N PRO A 526 -0.35 18.10 17.99
CA PRO A 526 -0.70 17.58 16.67
C PRO A 526 -0.85 16.05 16.70
N VAL A 527 -1.52 15.48 15.69
CA VAL A 527 -1.59 14.02 15.47
C VAL A 527 -0.19 13.43 15.23
N LEU A 528 -0.07 12.12 15.35
CA LEU A 528 1.23 11.43 15.24
C LEU A 528 1.86 11.52 13.83
N GLY A 529 1.05 11.40 12.76
CA GLY A 529 1.57 11.36 11.40
C GLY A 529 2.43 10.12 11.15
N PHE A 530 3.67 10.30 10.73
CA PHE A 530 4.60 9.20 10.43
C PHE A 530 5.02 8.46 11.70
N LEU A 531 4.60 7.19 11.82
CA LEU A 531 4.74 6.42 13.06
C LEU A 531 6.10 5.74 13.23
N ASN A 532 6.71 5.28 12.13
CA ASN A 532 7.83 4.34 12.21
C ASN A 532 9.05 4.89 13.00
N PRO A 533 9.49 6.16 12.81
CA PRO A 533 10.59 6.67 13.61
C PRO A 533 10.30 6.65 15.12
N TRP A 534 9.06 6.92 15.53
CA TRP A 534 8.66 6.80 16.93
C TRP A 534 8.60 5.35 17.39
N ILE A 535 7.99 4.45 16.60
CA ILE A 535 7.90 3.03 16.94
C ILE A 535 9.31 2.46 17.16
N TYR A 536 10.23 2.69 16.23
CA TYR A 536 11.58 2.12 16.28
C TYR A 536 12.52 2.77 17.30
N SER A 537 12.26 4.00 17.73
CA SER A 537 13.10 4.67 18.74
C SER A 537 12.66 4.42 20.18
N THR A 538 11.37 4.59 20.46
CA THR A 538 10.83 4.53 21.83
C THR A 538 9.51 3.79 21.94
N GLY A 539 8.66 3.88 20.92
CA GLY A 539 7.32 3.33 20.90
C GLY A 539 7.28 1.81 21.04
N PHE A 540 8.33 1.11 20.53
CA PHE A 540 8.42 -0.35 20.63
C PHE A 540 8.29 -0.88 22.06
N LYS A 541 8.66 -0.12 23.08
CA LYS A 541 8.50 -0.48 24.51
C LYS A 541 7.04 -0.57 24.95
N GLY A 542 6.12 -0.03 24.13
CA GLY A 542 4.68 -0.10 24.33
C GLY A 542 4.02 -1.31 23.65
N PHE A 543 4.81 -2.17 23.02
CA PHE A 543 4.32 -3.41 22.42
C PHE A 543 4.73 -4.63 23.24
N THR A 544 3.95 -5.68 23.13
CA THR A 544 4.26 -7.00 23.73
C THR A 544 4.96 -7.83 22.66
N ASP A 545 6.20 -8.16 22.93
CA ASP A 545 7.07 -8.93 22.04
C ASP A 545 6.52 -10.36 21.84
N ILE A 546 6.45 -10.81 20.59
CA ILE A 546 5.97 -12.15 20.21
C ILE A 546 7.20 -13.00 19.88
N THR A 547 7.34 -14.15 20.55
CA THR A 547 8.53 -15.01 20.45
C THR A 547 8.21 -16.48 20.15
N HIS A 548 7.00 -16.75 19.69
CA HIS A 548 6.53 -18.11 19.47
C HIS A 548 5.96 -18.27 18.09
N GLU A 549 6.29 -19.40 17.45
CA GLU A 549 5.85 -19.79 16.11
C GLU A 549 6.43 -18.88 15.01
N GLY A 550 5.92 -18.97 13.81
CA GLY A 550 6.42 -18.21 12.65
C GLY A 550 5.49 -18.34 11.46
N SER A 551 5.86 -17.67 10.37
CA SER A 551 5.11 -17.73 9.12
C SER A 551 5.39 -19.01 8.34
N ILE A 552 4.52 -19.35 7.39
CA ILE A 552 4.61 -20.50 6.52
C ILE A 552 4.41 -20.02 5.08
N GLY A 553 5.21 -20.52 4.13
CA GLY A 553 5.02 -20.18 2.71
C GLY A 553 5.81 -21.10 1.80
N CYS A 554 5.91 -20.79 0.52
CA CYS A 554 6.64 -21.55 -0.49
C CYS A 554 6.22 -23.04 -0.54
N LEU A 555 4.92 -23.30 -0.53
CA LEU A 555 4.35 -24.66 -0.36
C LEU A 555 4.31 -25.49 -1.67
N GLY A 556 4.96 -25.03 -2.74
CA GLY A 556 5.02 -25.75 -4.03
C GLY A 556 3.79 -25.54 -4.92
N THR A 557 2.83 -24.75 -4.47
CA THR A 557 1.63 -24.38 -5.24
C THR A 557 1.24 -22.95 -4.89
N SER A 558 1.03 -22.11 -5.90
CA SER A 558 0.52 -20.75 -5.68
C SER A 558 -0.84 -20.76 -5.01
N MET A 559 -0.99 -19.95 -3.97
CA MET A 559 -2.26 -19.79 -3.26
C MET A 559 -3.35 -19.14 -4.14
N TYR A 560 -2.95 -18.32 -5.11
CA TYR A 560 -3.83 -17.56 -5.98
C TYR A 560 -4.12 -18.25 -7.31
N SER A 561 -3.09 -18.53 -8.11
CA SER A 561 -3.24 -19.13 -9.43
C SER A 561 -3.47 -20.64 -9.41
N LYS A 562 -3.09 -21.31 -8.32
CA LYS A 562 -3.03 -22.78 -8.18
C LYS A 562 -2.01 -23.45 -9.11
N LEU A 563 -1.13 -22.67 -9.73
CA LEU A 563 -0.03 -23.21 -10.52
C LEU A 563 1.02 -23.86 -9.60
N SER A 564 1.73 -24.85 -10.13
CA SER A 564 2.92 -25.43 -9.47
C SER A 564 4.02 -24.37 -9.37
N THR A 565 4.63 -24.27 -8.21
CA THR A 565 5.66 -23.29 -7.86
C THR A 565 6.83 -23.95 -7.14
N ARG A 566 7.75 -23.15 -6.62
CA ARG A 566 8.90 -23.68 -5.86
C ARG A 566 8.46 -24.09 -4.45
N LEU A 567 8.78 -25.34 -4.09
CA LEU A 567 8.70 -25.80 -2.69
C LEU A 567 10.02 -25.48 -1.99
N VAL A 568 9.92 -24.76 -0.87
CA VAL A 568 11.05 -24.56 0.04
C VAL A 568 10.67 -25.18 1.39
N PRO A 569 11.25 -26.33 1.73
CA PRO A 569 10.90 -27.01 2.98
C PRO A 569 11.16 -26.12 4.20
N TYR A 570 10.17 -26.06 5.09
CA TYR A 570 10.24 -25.30 6.36
C TYR A 570 10.46 -23.79 6.18
N ALA A 571 10.19 -23.24 5.01
CA ALA A 571 10.31 -21.80 4.77
C ALA A 571 9.47 -21.01 5.77
N SER A 572 10.13 -20.15 6.55
CA SER A 572 9.50 -19.43 7.65
C SER A 572 10.29 -18.17 8.02
N TRP A 573 9.60 -17.13 8.41
CA TRP A 573 10.11 -16.12 9.31
C TRP A 573 9.64 -16.47 10.72
N ASN A 574 10.57 -16.79 11.61
CA ASN A 574 10.25 -17.15 12.98
C ASN A 574 10.15 -15.91 13.87
N ALA A 575 9.15 -15.90 14.75
CA ALA A 575 9.04 -14.91 15.81
C ALA A 575 10.20 -15.06 16.81
N THR A 576 10.92 -13.99 17.06
CA THR A 576 12.10 -13.96 17.91
C THR A 576 12.09 -12.75 18.84
N LYS A 577 12.94 -12.78 19.87
CA LYS A 577 13.03 -11.63 20.79
C LYS A 577 13.46 -10.35 20.09
N GLY A 578 12.65 -9.31 20.25
CA GLY A 578 12.81 -8.01 19.61
C GLY A 578 12.04 -7.92 18.30
N TRP A 579 12.52 -7.16 17.35
CA TRP A 579 11.89 -7.08 16.04
C TRP A 579 12.15 -8.36 15.22
N ASP A 580 11.13 -8.83 14.53
CA ASP A 580 11.23 -9.92 13.54
C ASP A 580 10.31 -9.68 12.33
N PRO A 581 10.59 -10.31 11.17
CA PRO A 581 9.81 -10.08 9.95
C PRO A 581 8.54 -10.94 9.85
N VAL A 582 7.88 -11.27 10.96
CA VAL A 582 6.56 -11.90 11.00
C VAL A 582 5.60 -11.15 11.91
N THR A 583 6.06 -10.54 13.01
CA THR A 583 5.24 -9.81 13.97
C THR A 583 5.76 -8.40 14.28
N GLY A 584 6.87 -7.98 13.66
CA GLY A 584 7.51 -6.71 13.98
C GLY A 584 7.91 -6.64 15.46
N PHE A 585 7.60 -5.55 16.15
CA PHE A 585 7.79 -5.43 17.60
C PHE A 585 6.67 -6.08 18.43
N GLY A 586 5.74 -6.79 17.80
CA GLY A 586 4.64 -7.49 18.48
C GLY A 586 3.38 -6.66 18.59
N THR A 587 2.57 -6.94 19.64
CA THR A 587 1.19 -6.45 19.77
C THR A 587 1.07 -5.30 20.77
N PRO A 588 0.16 -4.32 20.55
CA PRO A 588 0.13 -3.07 21.30
C PRO A 588 -0.39 -3.22 22.73
N ASP A 589 0.15 -2.45 23.66
CA ASP A 589 -0.46 -2.14 24.96
C ASP A 589 -0.77 -0.64 24.99
N PHE A 590 -2.01 -0.26 24.82
CA PHE A 590 -2.43 1.13 24.70
C PHE A 590 -2.01 1.98 25.91
N LYS A 591 -2.13 1.43 27.12
CA LYS A 591 -1.74 2.18 28.33
C LYS A 591 -0.26 2.48 28.39
N LYS A 592 0.59 1.57 27.89
CA LYS A 592 2.03 1.81 27.77
C LYS A 592 2.33 2.81 26.66
N LEU A 593 1.68 2.65 25.48
CA LEU A 593 1.85 3.56 24.35
C LEU A 593 1.48 5.00 24.69
N VAL A 594 0.41 5.24 25.46
CA VAL A 594 0.04 6.58 25.95
C VAL A 594 1.16 7.22 26.75
N LYS A 595 1.86 6.46 27.60
CA LYS A 595 2.99 6.97 28.40
C LYS A 595 4.25 7.27 27.57
N LEU A 596 4.32 6.68 26.37
CA LEU A 596 5.46 6.81 25.44
C LEU A 596 5.17 7.80 24.30
N LEU A 597 3.99 8.46 24.32
CA LEU A 597 3.65 9.48 23.32
C LEU A 597 4.64 10.65 23.38
N PRO A 598 5.20 11.07 22.23
CA PRO A 598 6.14 12.19 22.16
C PRO A 598 5.49 13.55 22.34
#